data_83b9b0a04b7b50573ec9e55ab8bd6263
#
_entry.id   83b9b0a04b7b50573ec9e55ab8bd6263
#
_cell.length_a   1.000
_cell.length_b   1.000
_cell.length_c   1.000
_cell.angle_alpha   90.00
_cell.angle_beta   90.00
_cell.angle_gamma   90.00
#
_symmetry.space_group_name_H-M   'P 1'
#
loop_
_entity.id
_entity.type
_entity.pdbx_description
1 polymer ?
#
loop_
_entity_poly.entity_id
_entity_poly.type
_entity_poly.pdbx_seq_one_letter_code
_entity_poly.pdbx_strand_id
1 'polypeptide(L)'
;MYNKRDVLSQSTQKEKIMSRIESFKRALAEKRAVKIIAGIDNFDVESVKKVVKSASNSGASAIDICANPDIIAMARSMTELPLFVSSVEPQELAHAVALGADAVELGNFDALYKKGQTFTASQVLSLARRTRELVGDDVFFCVTIPGELEISEQIDLARDLENLGVDLIQTEGHFSNEAPSNGVRGLVERAELTISNTIELSRNIELPIMTATGINPTTAALAFAAGASAIGCGSCVNKLDSEISMLAVSRSLVEIAERNAQYVVELV
;
A
#
# COMPACT_ATOMS: atom_id res chain seq x y z
N MET A 1 33.14 -15.40 -18.45
CA MET A 1 33.06 -14.11 -19.20
C MET A 1 31.67 -13.53 -18.93
N TYR A 2 31.55 -12.54 -18.04
CA TYR A 2 30.27 -11.84 -17.83
C TYR A 2 29.95 -11.00 -19.08
N ASN A 3 28.74 -11.17 -19.60
CA ASN A 3 28.33 -10.53 -20.85
C ASN A 3 28.04 -9.04 -20.58
N LYS A 4 28.77 -8.12 -21.24
CA LYS A 4 28.55 -6.66 -21.10
C LYS A 4 27.09 -6.22 -21.35
N ARG A 5 26.32 -6.97 -22.14
CA ARG A 5 24.90 -6.70 -22.39
C ARG A 5 24.04 -6.94 -21.16
N ASP A 6 24.36 -7.95 -20.34
CA ASP A 6 23.59 -8.28 -19.14
C ASP A 6 23.83 -7.23 -18.04
N VAL A 7 25.06 -6.72 -17.90
CA VAL A 7 25.42 -5.66 -16.95
C VAL A 7 24.74 -4.32 -17.32
N LEU A 8 24.71 -3.96 -18.61
CA LEU A 8 24.03 -2.74 -19.08
C LEU A 8 22.50 -2.84 -18.91
N SER A 9 21.91 -4.02 -19.12
CA SER A 9 20.49 -4.21 -18.93
C SER A 9 20.09 -4.12 -17.46
N GLN A 10 20.90 -4.66 -16.55
CA GLN A 10 20.68 -4.60 -15.09
C GLN A 10 20.83 -3.17 -14.54
N SER A 11 21.81 -2.39 -15.02
CA SER A 11 21.96 -0.99 -14.60
C SER A 11 20.77 -0.14 -15.06
N THR A 12 20.32 -0.30 -16.29
CA THR A 12 19.14 0.41 -16.81
C THR A 12 17.85 0.03 -16.07
N GLN A 13 17.71 -1.23 -15.68
CA GLN A 13 16.58 -1.69 -14.88
C GLN A 13 16.60 -1.09 -13.47
N LYS A 14 17.75 -1.08 -12.79
CA LYS A 14 17.93 -0.48 -11.47
C LYS A 14 17.63 1.02 -11.50
N GLU A 15 18.09 1.76 -12.50
CA GLU A 15 17.82 3.17 -12.69
C GLU A 15 16.32 3.45 -12.86
N LYS A 16 15.60 2.63 -13.62
CA LYS A 16 14.13 2.75 -13.79
C LYS A 16 13.38 2.49 -12.48
N ILE A 17 13.75 1.45 -11.72
CA ILE A 17 13.17 1.15 -10.42
C ILE A 17 13.38 2.33 -9.47
N MET A 18 14.60 2.83 -9.36
CA MET A 18 14.91 4.00 -8.53
C MET A 18 14.08 5.23 -8.93
N SER A 19 13.95 5.51 -10.21
CA SER A 19 13.15 6.63 -10.72
C SER A 19 11.67 6.52 -10.33
N ARG A 20 11.08 5.31 -10.38
CA ARG A 20 9.68 5.07 -9.99
C ARG A 20 9.48 5.23 -8.48
N ILE A 21 10.35 4.63 -7.67
CA ILE A 21 10.30 4.74 -6.21
C ILE A 21 10.53 6.18 -5.75
N GLU A 22 11.44 6.92 -6.37
CA GLU A 22 11.65 8.33 -6.04
C GLU A 22 10.41 9.20 -6.34
N SER A 23 9.66 8.87 -7.40
CA SER A 23 8.39 9.56 -7.66
C SER A 23 7.35 9.29 -6.56
N PHE A 24 7.29 8.07 -6.04
CA PHE A 24 6.42 7.69 -4.93
C PHE A 24 6.85 8.35 -3.62
N LYS A 25 8.15 8.32 -3.28
CA LYS A 25 8.70 9.00 -2.11
C LYS A 25 8.41 10.51 -2.11
N ARG A 26 8.48 11.14 -3.27
CA ARG A 26 8.10 12.55 -3.42
C ARG A 26 6.62 12.76 -3.09
N ALA A 27 5.73 11.91 -3.62
CA ALA A 27 4.30 11.99 -3.30
C ALA A 27 4.02 11.74 -1.81
N LEU A 28 4.79 10.86 -1.14
CA LEU A 28 4.74 10.66 0.32
C LEU A 28 5.14 11.93 1.08
N ALA A 29 6.28 12.53 0.72
CA ALA A 29 6.78 13.76 1.35
C ALA A 29 5.81 14.93 1.19
N GLU A 30 5.12 15.00 0.05
CA GLU A 30 4.08 15.99 -0.25
C GLU A 30 2.70 15.63 0.35
N LYS A 31 2.58 14.52 1.09
CA LYS A 31 1.33 14.03 1.71
C LYS A 31 0.16 13.92 0.73
N ARG A 32 0.43 13.37 -0.44
CA ARG A 32 -0.58 13.18 -1.51
C ARG A 32 -0.49 11.82 -2.22
N ALA A 33 0.25 10.88 -1.67
CA ALA A 33 0.39 9.58 -2.33
C ALA A 33 -0.94 8.81 -2.31
N VAL A 34 -1.27 8.19 -3.44
CA VAL A 34 -2.43 7.32 -3.61
C VAL A 34 -1.97 6.00 -4.19
N LYS A 35 -2.11 4.93 -3.42
CA LYS A 35 -1.87 3.55 -3.87
C LYS A 35 -3.20 2.86 -4.16
N ILE A 36 -3.41 2.39 -5.38
CA ILE A 36 -4.57 1.58 -5.74
C ILE A 36 -4.24 0.11 -5.51
N ILE A 37 -5.11 -0.61 -4.79
CA ILE A 37 -4.87 -1.97 -4.33
C ILE A 37 -5.79 -2.94 -5.09
N ALA A 38 -5.21 -3.88 -5.83
CA ALA A 38 -5.96 -4.92 -6.52
C ALA A 38 -6.43 -6.03 -5.57
N GLY A 39 -5.66 -6.30 -4.51
CA GLY A 39 -5.93 -7.27 -3.45
C GLY A 39 -4.88 -8.35 -3.37
N ILE A 40 -4.45 -8.69 -2.14
CA ILE A 40 -3.43 -9.70 -1.84
C ILE A 40 -3.85 -11.13 -2.26
N ASP A 41 -5.15 -11.40 -2.28
CA ASP A 41 -5.75 -12.68 -2.65
C ASP A 41 -6.51 -12.64 -3.99
N ASN A 42 -6.30 -11.58 -4.78
CA ASN A 42 -6.91 -11.48 -6.10
C ASN A 42 -5.99 -12.09 -7.17
N PHE A 43 -6.23 -13.36 -7.49
CA PHE A 43 -5.49 -14.13 -8.51
C PHE A 43 -6.17 -14.12 -9.88
N ASP A 44 -7.28 -13.40 -10.05
CA ASP A 44 -7.95 -13.23 -11.34
C ASP A 44 -7.22 -12.18 -12.19
N VAL A 45 -6.48 -12.67 -13.18
CA VAL A 45 -5.67 -11.87 -14.11
C VAL A 45 -6.49 -10.77 -14.78
N GLU A 46 -7.71 -11.05 -15.25
CA GLU A 46 -8.54 -10.07 -15.95
C GLU A 46 -9.11 -9.03 -14.97
N SER A 47 -9.41 -9.40 -13.73
CA SER A 47 -9.79 -8.48 -12.68
C SER A 47 -8.63 -7.52 -12.35
N VAL A 48 -7.44 -8.06 -12.06
CA VAL A 48 -6.24 -7.26 -11.74
C VAL A 48 -5.86 -6.35 -12.90
N LYS A 49 -5.94 -6.83 -14.13
CA LYS A 49 -5.65 -6.05 -15.36
C LYS A 49 -6.51 -4.79 -15.46
N LYS A 50 -7.81 -4.86 -15.15
CA LYS A 50 -8.70 -3.68 -15.12
C LYS A 50 -8.25 -2.68 -14.07
N VAL A 51 -7.87 -3.15 -12.87
CA VAL A 51 -7.39 -2.28 -11.78
C VAL A 51 -6.07 -1.61 -12.17
N VAL A 52 -5.09 -2.36 -12.70
CA VAL A 52 -3.81 -1.84 -13.17
C VAL A 52 -4.02 -0.75 -14.22
N LYS A 53 -4.88 -1.01 -15.20
CA LYS A 53 -5.17 -0.05 -16.28
C LYS A 53 -5.85 1.22 -15.75
N SER A 54 -6.79 1.06 -14.82
CA SER A 54 -7.47 2.19 -14.18
C SER A 54 -6.49 3.03 -13.34
N ALA A 55 -5.65 2.40 -12.53
CA ALA A 55 -4.62 3.09 -11.74
C ALA A 55 -3.66 3.87 -12.64
N SER A 56 -3.14 3.24 -13.70
CA SER A 56 -2.19 3.85 -14.63
C SER A 56 -2.72 5.11 -15.32
N ASN A 57 -4.03 5.19 -15.54
CA ASN A 57 -4.68 6.32 -16.21
C ASN A 57 -5.32 7.35 -15.25
N SER A 58 -5.24 7.12 -13.93
CA SER A 58 -5.87 7.97 -12.93
C SER A 58 -4.97 9.09 -12.38
N GLY A 59 -3.65 8.96 -12.52
CA GLY A 59 -2.67 9.77 -11.81
C GLY A 59 -2.29 9.21 -10.43
N ALA A 60 -2.68 7.97 -10.12
CA ALA A 60 -2.26 7.30 -8.87
C ALA A 60 -0.74 7.24 -8.74
N SER A 61 -0.25 7.21 -7.51
CA SER A 61 1.19 7.22 -7.20
C SER A 61 1.80 5.82 -7.24
N ALA A 62 1.00 4.77 -7.05
CA ALA A 62 1.43 3.37 -7.08
C ALA A 62 0.24 2.42 -7.31
N ILE A 63 0.56 1.19 -7.67
CA ILE A 63 -0.36 0.05 -7.73
C ILE A 63 0.16 -1.07 -6.84
N ASP A 64 -0.74 -1.78 -6.17
CA ASP A 64 -0.43 -2.95 -5.36
C ASP A 64 -1.18 -4.19 -5.86
N ILE A 65 -0.47 -5.30 -5.98
CA ILE A 65 -0.96 -6.58 -6.50
C ILE A 65 -0.48 -7.75 -5.63
N CYS A 66 -1.10 -8.91 -5.80
CA CYS A 66 -0.67 -10.15 -5.14
C CYS A 66 0.67 -10.68 -5.67
N ALA A 67 1.34 -11.51 -4.85
CA ALA A 67 2.64 -12.13 -5.18
C ALA A 67 2.49 -13.33 -6.13
N ASN A 68 1.92 -13.09 -7.32
CA ASN A 68 1.78 -14.10 -8.37
C ASN A 68 2.65 -13.73 -9.58
N PRO A 69 3.53 -14.64 -10.06
CA PRO A 69 4.46 -14.34 -11.16
C PRO A 69 3.80 -13.85 -12.45
N ASP A 70 2.71 -14.46 -12.87
CA ASP A 70 2.01 -14.10 -14.11
C ASP A 70 1.35 -12.73 -13.98
N ILE A 71 0.80 -12.41 -12.78
CA ILE A 71 0.20 -11.11 -12.48
C ILE A 71 1.28 -10.03 -12.40
N ILE A 72 2.43 -10.30 -11.80
CA ILE A 72 3.56 -9.36 -11.75
C ILE A 72 4.04 -9.06 -13.17
N ALA A 73 4.27 -10.07 -13.99
CA ALA A 73 4.71 -9.91 -15.37
C ALA A 73 3.69 -9.12 -16.21
N MET A 74 2.41 -9.46 -16.09
CA MET A 74 1.32 -8.75 -16.77
C MET A 74 1.26 -7.28 -16.33
N ALA A 75 1.23 -7.01 -15.03
CA ALA A 75 1.16 -5.65 -14.50
C ALA A 75 2.36 -4.82 -14.97
N ARG A 76 3.58 -5.38 -14.88
CA ARG A 76 4.80 -4.67 -15.31
C ARG A 76 4.80 -4.33 -16.79
N SER A 77 4.16 -5.14 -17.63
CA SER A 77 4.02 -4.85 -19.07
C SER A 77 3.03 -3.71 -19.37
N MET A 78 2.17 -3.35 -18.44
CA MET A 78 1.06 -2.42 -18.63
C MET A 78 1.23 -1.06 -17.97
N THR A 79 2.15 -0.93 -17.00
CA THR A 79 2.27 0.31 -16.22
C THR A 79 3.71 0.68 -15.93
N GLU A 80 3.99 1.98 -15.90
CA GLU A 80 5.23 2.56 -15.35
C GLU A 80 5.05 3.07 -13.91
N LEU A 81 3.89 2.88 -13.29
CA LEU A 81 3.72 3.17 -11.88
C LEU A 81 4.63 2.28 -11.02
N PRO A 82 5.06 2.77 -9.86
CA PRO A 82 5.65 1.93 -8.82
C PRO A 82 4.75 0.73 -8.52
N LEU A 83 5.31 -0.48 -8.69
CA LEU A 83 4.61 -1.74 -8.50
C LEU A 83 4.94 -2.30 -7.12
N PHE A 84 3.98 -2.23 -6.21
CA PHE A 84 4.01 -2.91 -4.94
C PHE A 84 3.51 -4.34 -5.10
N VAL A 85 4.14 -5.27 -4.43
CA VAL A 85 3.68 -6.65 -4.34
C VAL A 85 3.50 -7.02 -2.89
N SER A 86 2.29 -7.47 -2.54
CA SER A 86 1.89 -7.81 -1.19
C SER A 86 1.83 -9.31 -0.97
N SER A 87 2.40 -9.75 0.14
CA SER A 87 2.29 -11.12 0.68
C SER A 87 2.55 -11.13 2.18
N VAL A 88 2.15 -12.20 2.87
CA VAL A 88 2.57 -12.50 4.24
C VAL A 88 3.74 -13.47 4.30
N GLU A 89 4.21 -13.94 3.15
CA GLU A 89 5.31 -14.90 3.02
C GLU A 89 6.59 -14.18 2.53
N PRO A 90 7.64 -14.06 3.36
CA PRO A 90 8.88 -13.37 3.00
C PRO A 90 9.55 -13.86 1.72
N GLN A 91 9.46 -15.17 1.43
CA GLN A 91 10.03 -15.77 0.23
C GLN A 91 9.30 -15.34 -1.04
N GLU A 92 7.98 -15.15 -0.98
CA GLU A 92 7.19 -14.64 -2.10
C GLU A 92 7.55 -13.19 -2.39
N LEU A 93 7.76 -12.37 -1.35
CA LEU A 93 8.20 -10.98 -1.49
C LEU A 93 9.59 -10.88 -2.13
N ALA A 94 10.54 -11.73 -1.70
CA ALA A 94 11.86 -11.78 -2.31
C ALA A 94 11.80 -12.25 -3.78
N HIS A 95 10.93 -13.20 -4.09
CA HIS A 95 10.73 -13.63 -5.47
C HIS A 95 10.09 -12.53 -6.33
N ALA A 96 9.15 -11.78 -5.78
CA ALA A 96 8.52 -10.66 -6.47
C ALA A 96 9.53 -9.56 -6.87
N VAL A 97 10.53 -9.27 -6.02
CA VAL A 97 11.63 -8.34 -6.35
C VAL A 97 12.41 -8.86 -7.56
N ALA A 98 12.73 -10.17 -7.60
CA ALA A 98 13.43 -10.78 -8.74
C ALA A 98 12.61 -10.74 -10.04
N LEU A 99 11.28 -10.68 -9.94
CA LEU A 99 10.34 -10.56 -11.07
C LEU A 99 10.07 -9.11 -11.50
N GLY A 100 10.63 -8.10 -10.80
CA GLY A 100 10.53 -6.70 -11.18
C GLY A 100 9.53 -5.87 -10.38
N ALA A 101 9.15 -6.31 -9.19
CA ALA A 101 8.49 -5.43 -8.22
C ALA A 101 9.42 -4.26 -7.85
N ASP A 102 8.86 -3.07 -7.71
CA ASP A 102 9.61 -1.88 -7.29
C ASP A 102 9.64 -1.75 -5.76
N ALA A 103 8.63 -2.29 -5.11
CA ALA A 103 8.45 -2.29 -3.67
C ALA A 103 7.75 -3.57 -3.21
N VAL A 104 7.95 -3.93 -1.96
CA VAL A 104 7.24 -5.05 -1.33
C VAL A 104 6.44 -4.58 -0.12
N GLU A 105 5.32 -5.26 0.13
CA GLU A 105 4.48 -5.02 1.29
C GLU A 105 4.23 -6.32 2.05
N LEU A 106 4.64 -6.34 3.30
CA LEU A 106 4.26 -7.40 4.24
C LEU A 106 2.94 -7.00 4.89
N GLY A 107 1.85 -7.70 4.52
CA GLY A 107 0.58 -7.40 5.16
C GLY A 107 -0.63 -7.51 4.26
N ASN A 108 -1.60 -6.62 4.51
CA ASN A 108 -3.00 -6.74 4.14
C ASN A 108 -3.65 -7.92 4.87
N PHE A 109 -3.45 -7.96 6.19
CA PHE A 109 -3.88 -9.04 7.07
C PHE A 109 -5.41 -9.15 7.15
N ASP A 110 -6.15 -8.06 6.87
CA ASP A 110 -7.62 -8.02 6.85
C ASP A 110 -8.23 -9.07 5.90
N ALA A 111 -7.55 -9.40 4.82
CA ALA A 111 -7.95 -10.48 3.91
C ALA A 111 -7.87 -11.87 4.57
N LEU A 112 -7.03 -12.03 5.60
CA LEU A 112 -6.75 -13.28 6.30
C LEU A 112 -7.61 -13.46 7.55
N TYR A 113 -8.06 -12.38 8.18
CA TYR A 113 -8.96 -12.44 9.35
C TYR A 113 -10.25 -13.20 9.04
N LYS A 114 -10.79 -13.03 7.83
CA LYS A 114 -11.93 -13.82 7.34
C LYS A 114 -11.68 -15.32 7.29
N LYS A 115 -10.41 -15.74 7.23
CA LYS A 115 -9.97 -17.13 7.25
C LYS A 115 -9.59 -17.60 8.66
N GLY A 116 -9.84 -16.75 9.70
CA GLY A 116 -9.52 -17.06 11.09
C GLY A 116 -8.03 -16.95 11.44
N GLN A 117 -7.23 -16.30 10.59
CA GLN A 117 -5.80 -16.08 10.86
C GLN A 117 -5.62 -14.69 11.46
N THR A 118 -4.96 -14.62 12.61
CA THR A 118 -4.58 -13.36 13.29
C THR A 118 -3.06 -13.32 13.45
N PHE A 119 -2.51 -12.12 13.57
CA PHE A 119 -1.07 -11.91 13.72
C PHE A 119 -0.78 -11.07 14.96
N THR A 120 0.10 -11.56 15.81
CA THR A 120 0.64 -10.78 16.92
C THR A 120 1.73 -9.83 16.46
N ALA A 121 2.02 -8.79 17.25
CA ALA A 121 3.11 -7.84 16.95
C ALA A 121 4.46 -8.58 16.77
N SER A 122 4.76 -9.57 17.62
CA SER A 122 6.00 -10.36 17.52
C SER A 122 6.09 -11.20 16.25
N GLN A 123 4.97 -11.74 15.76
CA GLN A 123 4.94 -12.48 14.49
C GLN A 123 5.19 -11.53 13.31
N VAL A 124 4.52 -10.36 13.27
CA VAL A 124 4.74 -9.36 12.23
C VAL A 124 6.19 -8.89 12.20
N LEU A 125 6.77 -8.57 13.36
CA LEU A 125 8.18 -8.16 13.45
C LEU A 125 9.13 -9.26 12.99
N SER A 126 8.87 -10.52 13.32
CA SER A 126 9.68 -11.66 12.86
C SER A 126 9.62 -11.82 11.34
N LEU A 127 8.43 -11.72 10.75
CA LEU A 127 8.24 -11.78 9.31
C LEU A 127 8.92 -10.59 8.61
N ALA A 128 8.81 -9.38 9.18
CA ALA A 128 9.45 -8.19 8.65
C ALA A 128 11.00 -8.31 8.65
N ARG A 129 11.58 -8.80 9.74
CA ARG A 129 13.04 -9.09 9.81
C ARG A 129 13.45 -10.09 8.73
N ARG A 130 12.70 -11.17 8.60
CA ARG A 130 12.98 -12.18 7.57
C ARG A 130 12.83 -11.63 6.15
N THR A 131 11.83 -10.79 5.91
CA THR A 131 11.66 -10.11 4.62
C THR A 131 12.85 -9.21 4.32
N ARG A 132 13.25 -8.33 5.24
CA ARG A 132 14.39 -7.42 5.07
C ARG A 132 15.70 -8.17 4.80
N GLU A 133 15.96 -9.29 5.51
CA GLU A 133 17.11 -10.16 5.25
C GLU A 133 17.13 -10.71 3.81
N LEU A 134 15.97 -11.02 3.24
CA LEU A 134 15.86 -11.62 1.92
C LEU A 134 15.89 -10.60 0.78
N VAL A 135 15.26 -9.44 0.96
CA VAL A 135 15.15 -8.41 -0.09
C VAL A 135 16.30 -7.41 -0.07
N GLY A 136 17.02 -7.28 1.07
CA GLY A 136 18.10 -6.30 1.25
C GLY A 136 17.58 -4.89 1.56
N ASP A 137 18.50 -3.95 1.80
CA ASP A 137 18.18 -2.59 2.27
C ASP A 137 17.80 -1.63 1.13
N ASP A 138 18.11 -1.98 -0.11
CA ASP A 138 17.85 -1.15 -1.29
C ASP A 138 16.36 -1.19 -1.75
N VAL A 139 15.58 -2.19 -1.28
CA VAL A 139 14.19 -2.39 -1.69
C VAL A 139 13.26 -1.59 -0.79
N PHE A 140 12.38 -0.78 -1.37
CA PHE A 140 11.34 -0.07 -0.64
C PHE A 140 10.39 -1.06 0.03
N PHE A 141 10.28 -0.99 1.35
CA PHE A 141 9.56 -1.95 2.16
C PHE A 141 8.46 -1.29 2.97
N CYS A 142 7.23 -1.68 2.70
CA CYS A 142 6.04 -1.32 3.45
C CYS A 142 5.64 -2.46 4.38
N VAL A 143 5.21 -2.14 5.60
CA VAL A 143 4.64 -3.13 6.53
C VAL A 143 3.29 -2.64 7.02
N THR A 144 2.29 -3.51 6.90
CA THR A 144 0.97 -3.30 7.50
C THR A 144 1.01 -3.62 8.99
N ILE A 145 0.48 -2.75 9.82
CA ILE A 145 0.25 -3.02 11.24
C ILE A 145 -1.17 -3.57 11.40
N PRO A 146 -1.33 -4.77 12.01
CA PRO A 146 -2.65 -5.35 12.23
C PRO A 146 -3.56 -4.44 13.05
N GLY A 147 -4.73 -4.13 12.52
CA GLY A 147 -5.70 -3.25 13.19
C GLY A 147 -6.34 -3.86 14.45
N GLU A 148 -6.20 -5.16 14.64
CA GLU A 148 -6.70 -5.91 15.80
C GLU A 148 -5.83 -5.77 17.06
N LEU A 149 -4.59 -5.26 16.93
CA LEU A 149 -3.70 -5.05 18.08
C LEU A 149 -4.15 -3.84 18.91
N GLU A 150 -3.91 -3.91 20.22
CA GLU A 150 -4.07 -2.75 21.09
C GLU A 150 -3.15 -1.61 20.61
N ILE A 151 -3.59 -0.35 20.76
CA ILE A 151 -2.85 0.80 20.21
C ILE A 151 -1.42 0.92 20.75
N SER A 152 -1.17 0.56 22.00
CA SER A 152 0.18 0.52 22.57
C SER A 152 1.07 -0.50 21.86
N GLU A 153 0.54 -1.69 21.53
CA GLU A 153 1.26 -2.72 20.79
C GLU A 153 1.54 -2.28 19.36
N GLN A 154 0.59 -1.55 18.72
CA GLN A 154 0.78 -0.98 17.38
C GLN A 154 1.91 0.05 17.37
N ILE A 155 1.97 0.94 18.37
CA ILE A 155 3.03 1.97 18.51
C ILE A 155 4.39 1.30 18.74
N ASP A 156 4.48 0.33 19.62
CA ASP A 156 5.74 -0.36 19.90
C ASP A 156 6.22 -1.15 18.68
N LEU A 157 5.32 -1.85 17.99
CA LEU A 157 5.63 -2.53 16.73
C LEU A 157 6.12 -1.53 15.66
N ALA A 158 5.45 -0.37 15.52
CA ALA A 158 5.84 0.64 14.55
C ALA A 158 7.26 1.17 14.78
N ARG A 159 7.64 1.40 16.05
CA ARG A 159 9.01 1.80 16.44
C ARG A 159 10.04 0.70 16.15
N ASP A 160 9.69 -0.56 16.41
CA ASP A 160 10.56 -1.68 16.08
C ASP A 160 10.76 -1.83 14.56
N LEU A 161 9.72 -1.58 13.77
CA LEU A 161 9.79 -1.58 12.31
C LEU A 161 10.61 -0.39 11.77
N GLU A 162 10.49 0.78 12.39
CA GLU A 162 11.32 1.95 12.08
C GLU A 162 12.81 1.64 12.33
N ASN A 163 13.15 1.05 13.48
CA ASN A 163 14.51 0.61 13.79
C ASN A 163 15.01 -0.50 12.85
N LEU A 164 14.13 -1.28 12.25
CA LEU A 164 14.45 -2.31 11.24
C LEU A 164 14.74 -1.71 9.85
N GLY A 165 14.47 -0.42 9.66
CA GLY A 165 14.64 0.24 8.35
C GLY A 165 13.49 -0.03 7.38
N VAL A 166 12.26 -0.16 7.88
CA VAL A 166 11.04 -0.13 7.06
C VAL A 166 10.84 1.28 6.53
N ASP A 167 10.34 1.43 5.31
CA ASP A 167 10.22 2.73 4.63
C ASP A 167 8.82 3.35 4.79
N LEU A 168 7.80 2.54 5.06
CA LEU A 168 6.40 2.97 5.12
C LEU A 168 5.61 2.04 6.04
N ILE A 169 4.81 2.63 6.91
CA ILE A 169 3.81 1.88 7.70
C ILE A 169 2.45 2.01 7.02
N GLN A 170 1.74 0.90 6.88
CA GLN A 170 0.33 0.92 6.49
C GLN A 170 -0.55 0.60 7.70
N THR A 171 -1.56 1.42 7.96
CA THR A 171 -2.58 1.12 8.96
C THR A 171 -3.67 0.26 8.35
N GLU A 172 -4.33 -0.50 9.20
CA GLU A 172 -5.40 -1.41 8.83
C GLU A 172 -6.62 -1.19 9.72
N GLY A 173 -7.79 -1.48 9.20
CA GLY A 173 -9.03 -1.45 9.95
C GLY A 173 -9.30 -2.77 10.66
N HIS A 174 -10.48 -2.84 11.26
CA HIS A 174 -10.99 -4.04 11.92
C HIS A 174 -11.85 -4.86 10.95
N PHE A 175 -11.78 -6.19 11.07
CA PHE A 175 -12.77 -7.06 10.44
C PHE A 175 -13.99 -7.19 11.37
N SER A 176 -15.11 -6.61 10.98
CA SER A 176 -16.39 -6.81 11.65
C SER A 176 -17.31 -7.72 10.85
N ASN A 177 -17.93 -8.71 11.53
CA ASN A 177 -19.02 -9.51 10.96
C ASN A 177 -20.32 -8.74 10.90
N GLU A 178 -20.42 -7.60 11.57
CA GLU A 178 -21.59 -6.74 11.54
C GLU A 178 -21.65 -5.94 10.25
N ALA A 179 -22.80 -5.89 9.63
CA ALA A 179 -23.01 -5.04 8.47
C ALA A 179 -22.92 -3.57 8.90
N PRO A 180 -22.10 -2.76 8.21
CA PRO A 180 -22.04 -1.34 8.53
C PRO A 180 -23.39 -0.67 8.26
N SER A 181 -23.62 0.47 8.91
CA SER A 181 -24.79 1.32 8.65
C SER A 181 -24.94 1.65 7.17
N ASN A 182 -26.17 1.92 6.74
CA ASN A 182 -26.43 2.35 5.37
C ASN A 182 -25.93 3.76 5.08
N GLY A 183 -25.61 4.03 3.82
CA GLY A 183 -25.21 5.34 3.32
C GLY A 183 -23.85 5.84 3.81
N VAL A 184 -23.70 7.14 3.88
CA VAL A 184 -22.43 7.81 4.22
C VAL A 184 -21.90 7.40 5.60
N ARG A 185 -22.80 7.19 6.58
CA ARG A 185 -22.43 6.74 7.91
C ARG A 185 -21.64 5.42 7.86
N GLY A 186 -22.13 4.44 7.12
CA GLY A 186 -21.43 3.15 6.99
C GLY A 186 -20.08 3.24 6.25
N LEU A 187 -19.89 4.25 5.38
CA LEU A 187 -18.59 4.51 4.77
C LEU A 187 -17.57 5.01 5.80
N VAL A 188 -18.01 5.89 6.72
CA VAL A 188 -17.17 6.41 7.81
C VAL A 188 -16.86 5.32 8.82
N GLU A 189 -17.86 4.54 9.24
CA GLU A 189 -17.70 3.43 10.19
C GLU A 189 -16.65 2.42 9.74
N ARG A 190 -16.55 2.13 8.43
CA ARG A 190 -15.54 1.22 7.88
C ARG A 190 -14.11 1.76 7.96
N ALA A 191 -13.92 3.06 8.01
CA ALA A 191 -12.62 3.72 8.06
C ALA A 191 -12.27 4.22 9.47
N GLU A 192 -13.19 4.16 10.43
CA GLU A 192 -13.06 4.74 11.76
C GLU A 192 -11.80 4.27 12.47
N LEU A 193 -11.58 2.95 12.54
CA LEU A 193 -10.45 2.38 13.27
C LEU A 193 -9.12 2.74 12.62
N THR A 194 -8.98 2.55 11.31
CA THR A 194 -7.73 2.84 10.60
C THR A 194 -7.36 4.33 10.67
N ILE A 195 -8.34 5.22 10.63
CA ILE A 195 -8.14 6.67 10.81
C ILE A 195 -7.69 6.97 12.24
N SER A 196 -8.33 6.36 13.24
CA SER A 196 -7.95 6.51 14.66
C SER A 196 -6.53 6.02 14.91
N ASN A 197 -6.16 4.85 14.37
CA ASN A 197 -4.81 4.30 14.44
C ASN A 197 -3.79 5.23 13.75
N THR A 198 -4.16 5.81 12.61
CA THR A 198 -3.31 6.79 11.92
C THR A 198 -3.02 8.01 12.79
N ILE A 199 -4.02 8.56 13.50
CA ILE A 199 -3.82 9.69 14.42
C ILE A 199 -2.78 9.36 15.49
N GLU A 200 -2.91 8.20 16.13
CA GLU A 200 -2.01 7.83 17.22
C GLU A 200 -0.60 7.48 16.72
N LEU A 201 -0.50 6.73 15.63
CA LEU A 201 0.81 6.40 15.05
C LEU A 201 1.54 7.64 14.54
N SER A 202 0.85 8.58 13.87
CA SER A 202 1.46 9.81 13.35
C SER A 202 2.06 10.75 14.41
N ARG A 203 1.67 10.56 15.68
CA ARG A 203 2.20 11.29 16.83
C ARG A 203 3.40 10.60 17.48
N ASN A 204 3.65 9.34 17.15
CA ASN A 204 4.57 8.48 17.88
C ASN A 204 5.74 7.95 17.07
N ILE A 205 5.72 8.07 15.74
CA ILE A 205 6.76 7.61 14.81
C ILE A 205 7.07 8.70 13.78
N GLU A 206 8.27 8.64 13.18
CA GLU A 206 8.69 9.54 12.10
C GLU A 206 8.46 8.97 10.71
N LEU A 207 8.24 7.65 10.59
CA LEU A 207 7.95 7.02 9.31
C LEU A 207 6.67 7.56 8.67
N PRO A 208 6.64 7.72 7.35
CA PRO A 208 5.40 8.04 6.65
C PRO A 208 4.36 6.94 6.88
N ILE A 209 3.09 7.36 6.97
CA ILE A 209 1.96 6.46 7.21
C ILE A 209 1.05 6.46 6.00
N MET A 210 0.68 5.26 5.55
CA MET A 210 -0.40 5.03 4.59
C MET A 210 -1.63 4.54 5.33
N THR A 211 -2.74 5.26 5.21
CA THR A 211 -4.01 4.83 5.80
C THR A 211 -4.76 3.97 4.78
N ALA A 212 -5.07 2.73 5.15
CA ALA A 212 -5.80 1.79 4.30
C ALA A 212 -6.99 1.16 5.05
N THR A 213 -7.77 0.34 4.37
CA THR A 213 -9.04 -0.26 4.83
C THR A 213 -10.18 0.76 5.02
N GLY A 214 -11.23 0.61 4.23
CA GLY A 214 -12.40 1.49 4.28
C GLY A 214 -12.21 2.87 3.66
N ILE A 215 -11.01 3.19 3.13
CA ILE A 215 -10.73 4.46 2.47
C ILE A 215 -11.42 4.50 1.10
N ASN A 216 -12.15 5.60 0.87
CA ASN A 216 -12.92 5.87 -0.32
C ASN A 216 -13.03 7.40 -0.52
N PRO A 217 -13.61 7.94 -1.59
CA PRO A 217 -13.69 9.39 -1.80
C PRO A 217 -14.35 10.19 -0.66
N THR A 218 -15.21 9.57 0.15
CA THR A 218 -15.82 10.25 1.33
C THR A 218 -14.84 10.36 2.50
N THR A 219 -13.97 9.36 2.70
CA THR A 219 -13.10 9.24 3.89
C THR A 219 -11.65 9.63 3.62
N ALA A 220 -11.23 9.76 2.36
CA ALA A 220 -9.85 10.06 1.98
C ALA A 220 -9.30 11.35 2.62
N ALA A 221 -10.08 12.43 2.63
CA ALA A 221 -9.68 13.69 3.26
C ALA A 221 -9.48 13.54 4.78
N LEU A 222 -10.26 12.69 5.45
CA LEU A 222 -10.11 12.41 6.88
C LEU A 222 -8.80 11.67 7.18
N ALA A 223 -8.38 10.74 6.30
CA ALA A 223 -7.11 10.04 6.44
C ALA A 223 -5.92 11.01 6.41
N PHE A 224 -5.89 11.94 5.46
CA PHE A 224 -4.85 12.96 5.39
C PHE A 224 -4.89 13.91 6.59
N ALA A 225 -6.09 14.34 7.02
CA ALA A 225 -6.26 15.16 8.22
C ALA A 225 -5.79 14.44 9.50
N ALA A 226 -5.85 13.11 9.53
CA ALA A 226 -5.32 12.27 10.60
C ALA A 226 -3.79 12.17 10.62
N GLY A 227 -3.09 12.68 9.61
CA GLY A 227 -1.64 12.68 9.51
C GLY A 227 -1.06 11.73 8.46
N ALA A 228 -1.89 11.07 7.66
CA ALA A 228 -1.41 10.20 6.60
C ALA A 228 -0.54 10.93 5.57
N SER A 229 0.52 10.27 5.11
CA SER A 229 1.33 10.66 3.94
C SER A 229 0.78 10.05 2.65
N ALA A 230 0.00 8.98 2.80
CA ALA A 230 -0.60 8.23 1.70
C ALA A 230 -1.96 7.64 2.09
N ILE A 231 -2.73 7.30 1.06
CA ILE A 231 -3.92 6.46 1.20
C ILE A 231 -3.80 5.19 0.35
N GLY A 232 -4.22 4.05 0.92
CA GLY A 232 -4.35 2.77 0.25
C GLY A 232 -5.82 2.45 -0.04
N CYS A 233 -6.17 2.28 -1.31
CA CYS A 233 -7.55 2.19 -1.76
C CYS A 233 -7.80 0.87 -2.51
N GLY A 234 -8.46 -0.08 -1.85
CA GLY A 234 -8.78 -1.39 -2.39
C GLY A 234 -10.25 -1.50 -2.83
N SER A 235 -11.14 -1.87 -1.92
CA SER A 235 -12.53 -2.28 -2.22
C SER A 235 -13.38 -1.22 -2.91
N CYS A 236 -13.10 0.07 -2.71
CA CYS A 236 -13.80 1.14 -3.40
C CYS A 236 -13.48 1.22 -4.90
N VAL A 237 -12.42 0.54 -5.35
CA VAL A 237 -12.01 0.45 -6.75
C VAL A 237 -12.19 -0.98 -7.27
N ASN A 238 -11.54 -1.98 -6.64
CA ASN A 238 -11.44 -3.34 -7.17
C ASN A 238 -12.76 -4.15 -7.11
N LYS A 239 -13.79 -3.66 -6.40
CA LYS A 239 -15.14 -4.25 -6.36
C LYS A 239 -16.11 -3.62 -7.37
N LEU A 240 -15.64 -2.66 -8.17
CA LEU A 240 -16.46 -2.08 -9.24
C LEU A 240 -16.45 -2.98 -10.48
N ASP A 241 -17.56 -3.00 -11.22
CA ASP A 241 -17.75 -3.92 -12.35
C ASP A 241 -17.00 -3.48 -13.61
N SER A 242 -16.83 -2.16 -13.81
CA SER A 242 -16.28 -1.60 -15.03
C SER A 242 -14.99 -0.83 -14.82
N GLU A 243 -14.08 -0.90 -15.80
CA GLU A 243 -12.85 -0.13 -15.86
C GLU A 243 -13.11 1.40 -15.78
N ILE A 244 -14.19 1.87 -16.41
CA ILE A 244 -14.56 3.30 -16.39
C ILE A 244 -14.92 3.74 -14.96
N SER A 245 -15.68 2.93 -14.23
CA SER A 245 -16.04 3.22 -12.84
C SER A 245 -14.80 3.18 -11.93
N MET A 246 -13.91 2.20 -12.12
CA MET A 246 -12.64 2.11 -11.40
C MET A 246 -11.78 3.35 -11.64
N LEU A 247 -11.65 3.78 -12.90
CA LEU A 247 -10.89 4.98 -13.28
C LEU A 247 -11.49 6.25 -12.66
N ALA A 248 -12.81 6.40 -12.70
CA ALA A 248 -13.49 7.58 -12.15
C ALA A 248 -13.26 7.71 -10.64
N VAL A 249 -13.39 6.60 -9.90
CA VAL A 249 -13.13 6.59 -8.45
C VAL A 249 -11.66 6.84 -8.15
N SER A 250 -10.74 6.19 -8.88
CA SER A 250 -9.31 6.41 -8.71
C SER A 250 -8.89 7.87 -8.95
N ARG A 251 -9.44 8.52 -9.98
CA ARG A 251 -9.23 9.96 -10.23
C ARG A 251 -9.75 10.83 -9.11
N SER A 252 -10.95 10.55 -8.61
CA SER A 252 -11.52 11.29 -7.48
C SER A 252 -10.62 11.22 -6.23
N LEU A 253 -10.03 10.04 -5.95
CA LEU A 253 -9.08 9.88 -4.84
C LEU A 253 -7.79 10.71 -5.05
N VAL A 254 -7.24 10.71 -6.27
CA VAL A 254 -6.07 11.53 -6.63
C VAL A 254 -6.37 13.01 -6.48
N GLU A 255 -7.51 13.50 -7.01
CA GLU A 255 -7.92 14.90 -6.87
C GLU A 255 -8.07 15.33 -5.40
N ILE A 256 -8.58 14.44 -4.52
CA ILE A 256 -8.67 14.72 -3.09
C ILE A 256 -7.28 14.84 -2.46
N ALA A 257 -6.37 13.93 -2.80
CA ALA A 257 -5.00 13.95 -2.31
C ALA A 257 -4.24 15.20 -2.77
N GLU A 258 -4.38 15.61 -4.02
CA GLU A 258 -3.77 16.83 -4.56
C GLU A 258 -4.30 18.09 -3.89
N ARG A 259 -5.61 18.19 -3.63
CA ARG A 259 -6.19 19.30 -2.87
C ARG A 259 -5.64 19.37 -1.45
N ASN A 260 -5.48 18.21 -0.78
CA ASN A 260 -4.90 18.17 0.56
C ASN A 260 -3.49 18.75 0.58
N ALA A 261 -2.65 18.38 -0.38
CA ALA A 261 -1.28 18.89 -0.49
C ALA A 261 -1.25 20.44 -0.69
N GLN A 262 -2.18 20.99 -1.46
CA GLN A 262 -2.29 22.46 -1.63
C GLN A 262 -2.61 23.18 -0.32
N TYR A 263 -3.53 22.65 0.48
CA TYR A 263 -3.85 23.25 1.80
C TYR A 263 -2.68 23.21 2.79
N VAL A 264 -1.87 22.16 2.75
CA VAL A 264 -0.68 22.07 3.61
C VAL A 264 0.35 23.15 3.26
N VAL A 265 0.52 23.48 1.98
CA VAL A 265 1.45 24.53 1.52
C VAL A 265 0.96 25.93 1.89
N GLU A 266 -0.35 26.17 1.92
CA GLU A 266 -0.91 27.48 2.29
C GLU A 266 -0.85 27.79 3.81
N LEU A 267 -0.64 26.76 4.64
CA LEU A 267 -0.59 26.87 6.10
C LEU A 267 0.84 26.99 6.68
N VAL A 268 1.87 26.84 5.85
CA VAL A 268 3.29 26.94 6.20
C VAL A 268 3.89 28.23 5.64
#